data_ff6b53296d89977d991768c15d67b404
#
_entry.id   ff6b53296d89977d991768c15d67b404
#
_cell.length_a   1.000
_cell.length_b   1.000
_cell.length_c   1.000
_cell.angle_alpha   90.00
_cell.angle_beta   90.00
_cell.angle_gamma   90.00
#
_symmetry.space_group_name_H-M   'P 1'
#
loop_
_entity.id
_entity.type
_entity.pdbx_description
1 polymer ?
#
loop_
_entity_poly.entity_id
_entity_poly.type
_entity_poly.pdbx_seq_one_letter_code
_entity_poly.pdbx_strand_id
1 'polypeptide(L)'
;MCIRDSAWVGLTEDEAKAKGIAVRKGLMPWAASGRAIANGRDEGHTKLLFDEQTGRIVGGGIVGTNAGDLISEVALAIEMGADTVDIGRTIHPHPTLGESVGLAAEVAEGVCTDVAPPRKR
;
A
#
# COMPACT_ATOMS: atom_id res chain seq x y z
N MET A 1 -17.55 -9.37 7.64
CA MET A 1 -16.70 -8.86 6.55
C MET A 1 -16.11 -10.06 5.81
N CYS A 2 -16.18 -10.06 4.49
CA CYS A 2 -15.64 -11.15 3.69
C CYS A 2 -14.12 -11.07 3.65
N ILE A 3 -13.41 -12.18 3.95
CA ILE A 3 -11.94 -12.24 3.90
C ILE A 3 -11.40 -11.86 2.52
N ARG A 4 -12.21 -12.01 1.46
CA ARG A 4 -11.83 -11.66 0.09
C ARG A 4 -11.72 -10.15 -0.14
N ASP A 5 -12.37 -9.35 0.71
CA ASP A 5 -12.47 -7.90 0.54
C ASP A 5 -11.53 -7.12 1.44
N SER A 6 -10.79 -7.80 2.32
CA SER A 6 -9.76 -7.16 3.15
C SER A 6 -8.68 -8.15 3.56
N ALA A 7 -7.44 -7.68 3.56
CA ALA A 7 -6.29 -8.46 3.99
C ALA A 7 -5.27 -7.52 4.65
N TRP A 8 -4.56 -8.02 5.64
CA TRP A 8 -3.52 -7.29 6.35
C TRP A 8 -2.33 -8.19 6.64
N VAL A 9 -1.11 -7.60 6.62
CA VAL A 9 0.12 -8.29 6.99
C VAL A 9 1.05 -7.30 7.70
N GLY A 10 1.78 -7.79 8.69
CA GLY A 10 2.72 -6.99 9.47
C GLY A 10 2.05 -6.09 10.50
N LEU A 11 2.72 -4.98 10.86
CA LEU A 11 2.25 -4.06 11.88
C LEU A 11 1.06 -3.23 11.40
N THR A 12 0.09 -3.00 12.28
CA THR A 12 -0.94 -1.98 12.09
C THR A 12 -0.42 -0.62 12.58
N GLU A 13 -1.11 0.46 12.22
CA GLU A 13 -0.79 1.79 12.73
C GLU A 13 -0.87 1.83 14.28
N ASP A 14 -1.90 1.19 14.84
CA ASP A 14 -2.10 1.15 16.30
C ASP A 14 -0.98 0.37 17.00
N GLU A 15 -0.56 -0.76 16.44
CA GLU A 15 0.55 -1.55 16.98
C GLU A 15 1.88 -0.78 16.88
N ALA A 16 2.14 -0.11 15.78
CA ALA A 16 3.33 0.70 15.60
C ALA A 16 3.37 1.84 16.63
N LYS A 17 2.24 2.51 16.84
CA LYS A 17 2.10 3.58 17.84
C LYS A 17 2.32 3.04 19.25
N ALA A 18 1.74 1.88 19.59
CA ALA A 18 1.91 1.24 20.90
C ALA A 18 3.36 0.85 21.17
N LYS A 19 4.12 0.47 20.14
CA LYS A 19 5.54 0.09 20.24
C LYS A 19 6.49 1.28 20.13
N GLY A 20 5.99 2.49 19.91
CA GLY A 20 6.80 3.68 19.74
C GLY A 20 7.57 3.73 18.42
N ILE A 21 7.12 3.02 17.41
CA ILE A 21 7.73 3.00 16.07
C ILE A 21 7.12 4.11 15.23
N ALA A 22 7.95 5.05 14.77
CA ALA A 22 7.52 6.09 13.84
C ALA A 22 7.39 5.48 12.44
N VAL A 23 6.20 5.60 11.85
CA VAL A 23 5.91 5.05 10.52
C VAL A 23 5.45 6.12 9.56
N ARG A 24 5.82 5.95 8.28
CA ARG A 24 5.31 6.74 7.16
C ARG A 24 4.26 5.90 6.45
N LYS A 25 3.11 6.52 6.19
CA LYS A 25 1.98 5.87 5.53
C LYS A 25 1.90 6.27 4.06
N GLY A 26 1.74 5.29 3.19
CA GLY A 26 1.32 5.48 1.81
C GLY A 26 -0.07 4.89 1.62
N LEU A 27 -1.01 5.71 1.18
CA LEU A 27 -2.39 5.31 0.93
C LEU A 27 -2.77 5.59 -0.52
N MET A 28 -3.12 4.55 -1.24
CA MET A 28 -3.64 4.64 -2.60
C MET A 28 -5.13 4.31 -2.62
N PRO A 29 -6.01 5.31 -2.77
CA PRO A 29 -7.44 5.04 -2.93
C PRO A 29 -7.68 4.34 -4.27
N TRP A 30 -8.50 3.30 -4.27
CA TRP A 30 -8.81 2.59 -5.51
C TRP A 30 -9.63 3.41 -6.49
N ALA A 31 -10.31 4.46 -6.02
CA ALA A 31 -10.98 5.41 -6.89
C ALA A 31 -10.02 6.07 -7.90
N ALA A 32 -8.73 6.10 -7.62
CA ALA A 32 -7.68 6.59 -8.51
C ALA A 32 -7.06 5.48 -9.39
N SER A 33 -7.48 4.23 -9.24
CA SER A 33 -6.97 3.10 -10.03
C SER A 33 -7.79 2.90 -11.31
N GLY A 34 -7.12 2.93 -12.47
CA GLY A 34 -7.77 2.69 -13.75
C GLY A 34 -8.44 1.30 -13.83
N ARG A 35 -7.82 0.26 -13.27
CA ARG A 35 -8.37 -1.09 -13.26
C ARG A 35 -9.60 -1.19 -12.34
N ALA A 36 -9.57 -0.59 -11.17
CA ALA A 36 -10.70 -0.61 -10.25
C ALA A 36 -11.91 0.10 -10.86
N ILE A 37 -11.69 1.22 -11.54
CA ILE A 37 -12.75 1.95 -12.26
C ILE A 37 -13.29 1.09 -13.41
N ALA A 38 -12.43 0.49 -14.21
CA ALA A 38 -12.82 -0.35 -15.34
C ALA A 38 -13.63 -1.59 -14.91
N ASN A 39 -13.32 -2.15 -13.74
CA ASN A 39 -14.05 -3.27 -13.15
C ASN A 39 -15.36 -2.85 -12.48
N GLY A 40 -15.62 -1.56 -12.34
CA GLY A 40 -16.78 -1.06 -11.59
C GLY A 40 -16.69 -1.30 -10.07
N ARG A 41 -15.50 -1.57 -9.55
CA ARG A 41 -15.23 -1.89 -8.13
C ARG A 41 -14.09 -1.02 -7.62
N ASP A 42 -14.36 0.28 -7.53
CA ASP A 42 -13.38 1.30 -7.12
C ASP A 42 -13.43 1.64 -5.62
N GLU A 43 -14.28 0.97 -4.86
CA GLU A 43 -14.29 1.06 -3.40
C GLU A 43 -13.07 0.38 -2.81
N GLY A 44 -12.52 0.96 -1.76
CA GLY A 44 -11.38 0.42 -1.04
C GLY A 44 -10.10 1.20 -1.24
N HIS A 45 -9.02 0.63 -0.76
CA HIS A 45 -7.71 1.26 -0.80
C HIS A 45 -6.59 0.25 -0.53
N THR A 46 -5.38 0.65 -0.91
CA THR A 46 -4.14 -0.04 -0.53
C THR A 46 -3.35 0.87 0.39
N LYS A 47 -2.98 0.39 1.56
CA LYS A 47 -2.21 1.12 2.57
C LYS A 47 -0.92 0.39 2.86
N LEU A 48 0.20 1.10 2.84
CA LEU A 48 1.51 0.59 3.22
C LEU A 48 2.07 1.42 4.36
N LEU A 49 2.78 0.77 5.28
CA LEU A 49 3.48 1.41 6.39
C LEU A 49 4.97 1.15 6.27
N PHE A 50 5.76 2.20 6.35
CA PHE A 50 7.21 2.15 6.28
C PHE A 50 7.82 2.71 7.56
N ASP A 51 8.89 2.08 8.05
CA ASP A 51 9.67 2.60 9.18
C ASP A 51 10.36 3.89 8.74
N GLU A 52 10.19 4.99 9.47
CA GLU A 52 10.81 6.27 9.11
C GLU A 52 12.32 6.28 9.22
N GLN A 53 12.90 5.42 10.07
CA GLN A 53 14.34 5.37 10.27
C GLN A 53 15.05 4.56 9.19
N THR A 54 14.50 3.40 8.83
CA THR A 54 15.12 2.48 7.87
C THR A 54 14.56 2.62 6.45
N GLY A 55 13.36 3.19 6.31
CA GLY A 55 12.62 3.25 5.04
C GLY A 55 11.98 1.93 4.64
N ARG A 56 12.17 0.85 5.42
CA ARG A 56 11.66 -0.49 5.09
C ARG A 56 10.18 -0.63 5.40
N ILE A 57 9.50 -1.40 4.58
CA ILE A 57 8.09 -1.73 4.81
C ILE A 57 7.93 -2.60 6.06
N VAL A 58 7.00 -2.25 6.92
CA VAL A 58 6.72 -2.97 8.17
C VAL A 58 5.30 -3.48 8.26
N GLY A 59 4.41 -3.00 7.42
CA GLY A 59 3.03 -3.45 7.40
C GLY A 59 2.30 -2.98 6.16
N GLY A 60 1.17 -3.59 5.89
CA GLY A 60 0.32 -3.17 4.79
C GLY A 60 -1.02 -3.87 4.82
N GLY A 61 -2.01 -3.20 4.25
CA GLY A 61 -3.35 -3.70 4.15
C GLY A 61 -4.02 -3.29 2.86
N ILE A 62 -4.90 -4.14 2.39
CA ILE A 62 -5.70 -3.91 1.19
C ILE A 62 -7.15 -4.13 1.55
N VAL A 63 -7.97 -3.15 1.25
CA VAL A 63 -9.43 -3.24 1.34
C VAL A 63 -9.98 -3.09 -0.07
N GLY A 64 -10.75 -4.06 -0.51
CA GLY A 64 -11.34 -4.09 -1.82
C GLY A 64 -11.38 -5.48 -2.42
N THR A 65 -11.92 -5.58 -3.64
CA THR A 65 -12.03 -6.87 -4.32
C THR A 65 -10.65 -7.48 -4.57
N ASN A 66 -10.52 -8.81 -4.39
CA ASN A 66 -9.28 -9.56 -4.56
C ASN A 66 -8.15 -9.19 -3.57
N ALA A 67 -8.47 -8.60 -2.43
CA ALA A 67 -7.47 -8.23 -1.42
C ALA A 67 -6.59 -9.42 -0.99
N GLY A 68 -7.18 -10.59 -0.82
CA GLY A 68 -6.45 -11.81 -0.45
C GLY A 68 -5.40 -12.25 -1.47
N ASP A 69 -5.69 -12.04 -2.76
CA ASP A 69 -4.72 -12.37 -3.83
C ASP A 69 -3.64 -11.30 -3.95
N LEU A 70 -3.96 -10.05 -3.65
CA LEU A 70 -3.03 -8.92 -3.80
C LEU A 70 -2.06 -8.79 -2.63
N ILE A 71 -2.42 -9.26 -1.43
CA ILE A 71 -1.61 -9.05 -0.22
C ILE A 71 -0.28 -9.81 -0.24
N SER A 72 -0.15 -10.84 -1.06
CA SER A 72 1.07 -11.65 -1.14
C SER A 72 2.30 -10.84 -1.53
N GLU A 73 2.15 -9.85 -2.40
CA GLU A 73 3.25 -8.95 -2.78
C GLU A 73 3.71 -8.13 -1.57
N VAL A 74 2.78 -7.63 -0.78
CA VAL A 74 3.10 -6.88 0.44
C VAL A 74 3.83 -7.77 1.44
N ALA A 75 3.35 -9.01 1.64
CA ALA A 75 4.00 -9.98 2.52
C ALA A 75 5.42 -10.30 2.07
N LEU A 76 5.62 -10.51 0.77
CA LEU A 76 6.96 -10.74 0.20
C LEU A 76 7.87 -9.54 0.41
N ALA A 77 7.37 -8.34 0.19
CA ALA A 77 8.14 -7.11 0.39
C ALA A 77 8.61 -6.97 1.84
N ILE A 78 7.75 -7.27 2.81
CA ILE A 78 8.11 -7.26 4.23
C ILE A 78 9.20 -8.29 4.52
N GLU A 79 9.02 -9.51 4.03
CA GLU A 79 9.98 -10.61 4.25
C GLU A 79 11.36 -10.28 3.68
N MET A 80 11.40 -9.65 2.51
CA MET A 80 12.64 -9.28 1.82
C MET A 80 13.24 -7.95 2.31
N GLY A 81 12.59 -7.25 3.23
CA GLY A 81 13.06 -5.98 3.75
C GLY A 81 13.09 -4.85 2.74
N ALA A 82 12.13 -4.83 1.81
CA ALA A 82 12.02 -3.81 0.78
C ALA A 82 11.71 -2.43 1.37
N ASP A 83 12.18 -1.39 0.71
CA ASP A 83 11.86 0.00 1.04
C ASP A 83 10.89 0.62 0.02
N THR A 84 10.57 1.91 0.19
CA THR A 84 9.66 2.62 -0.72
C THR A 84 10.17 2.64 -2.16
N VAL A 85 11.49 2.76 -2.34
CA VAL A 85 12.10 2.82 -3.66
C VAL A 85 12.01 1.46 -4.35
N ASP A 86 12.31 0.38 -3.62
CA ASP A 86 12.22 -0.98 -4.16
C ASP A 86 10.83 -1.30 -4.67
N ILE A 87 9.81 -0.98 -3.86
CA ILE A 87 8.41 -1.26 -4.20
C ILE A 87 7.92 -0.32 -5.30
N GLY A 88 8.21 0.97 -5.19
CA GLY A 88 7.76 1.98 -6.15
C GLY A 88 8.38 1.81 -7.52
N ARG A 89 9.61 1.31 -7.59
CA ARG A 89 10.32 1.06 -8.87
C ARG A 89 10.12 -0.34 -9.44
N THR A 90 9.50 -1.24 -8.68
CA THR A 90 9.10 -2.53 -9.23
C THR A 90 8.09 -2.30 -10.34
N ILE A 91 8.33 -2.90 -11.50
CA ILE A 91 7.44 -2.75 -12.65
C ILE A 91 6.17 -3.53 -12.39
N HIS A 92 5.05 -2.80 -12.32
CA HIS A 92 3.72 -3.38 -12.18
C HIS A 92 2.95 -3.23 -13.49
N PRO A 93 2.21 -4.26 -13.91
CA PRO A 93 1.36 -4.14 -15.10
C PRO A 93 0.31 -3.03 -14.94
N HIS A 94 0.08 -2.26 -15.97
CA HIS A 94 -0.95 -1.22 -16.01
C HIS A 94 -1.96 -1.52 -17.13
N PRO A 95 -3.29 -1.40 -16.92
CA PRO A 95 -3.92 -1.10 -15.62
C PRO A 95 -4.22 -2.39 -14.83
N THR A 96 -3.78 -2.48 -13.60
CA THR A 96 -4.07 -3.61 -12.70
C THR A 96 -4.34 -3.14 -11.27
N LEU A 97 -5.00 -3.99 -10.50
CA LEU A 97 -5.17 -3.73 -9.06
C LEU A 97 -3.84 -3.85 -8.31
N GLY A 98 -2.94 -4.74 -8.77
CA GLY A 98 -1.63 -4.94 -8.16
C GLY A 98 -0.74 -3.72 -8.21
N GLU A 99 -0.86 -2.87 -9.23
CA GLU A 99 -0.07 -1.63 -9.31
C GLU A 99 -0.36 -0.65 -8.16
N SER A 100 -1.50 -0.81 -7.46
CA SER A 100 -1.84 0.01 -6.31
C SER A 100 -0.80 -0.10 -5.19
N VAL A 101 -0.11 -1.22 -5.09
CA VAL A 101 0.98 -1.41 -4.12
C VAL A 101 2.16 -0.51 -4.45
N GLY A 102 2.60 -0.48 -5.71
CA GLY A 102 3.67 0.41 -6.17
C GLY A 102 3.29 1.88 -6.03
N LEU A 103 2.06 2.22 -6.40
CA LEU A 103 1.55 3.58 -6.28
C LEU A 103 1.45 4.04 -4.81
N ALA A 104 1.04 3.15 -3.90
CA ALA A 104 1.03 3.45 -2.46
C ALA A 104 2.44 3.74 -1.93
N ALA A 105 3.45 3.02 -2.39
CA ALA A 105 4.85 3.29 -2.04
C ALA A 105 5.30 4.65 -2.58
N GLU A 106 4.92 5.01 -3.80
CA GLU A 106 5.20 6.33 -4.37
C GLU A 106 4.51 7.45 -3.61
N VAL A 107 3.28 7.24 -3.13
CA VAL A 107 2.58 8.21 -2.26
C VAL A 107 3.38 8.43 -0.97
N ALA A 108 3.89 7.36 -0.36
CA ALA A 108 4.71 7.47 0.85
C ALA A 108 6.00 8.28 0.61
N GLU A 109 6.59 8.18 -0.58
CA GLU A 109 7.75 9.00 -0.98
C GLU A 109 7.37 10.43 -1.41
N GLY A 110 6.10 10.68 -1.74
CA GLY A 110 5.64 11.96 -2.26
C GLY A 110 5.90 12.17 -3.75
N VAL A 111 6.11 11.09 -4.51
CA VAL A 111 6.42 11.16 -5.96
C VAL A 111 5.30 10.61 -6.85
N CYS A 112 4.19 10.17 -6.26
CA CYS A 112 3.06 9.65 -7.04
C CYS A 112 2.35 10.78 -7.81
N THR A 113 2.12 10.57 -9.10
CA THR A 113 1.43 11.52 -9.96
C THR A 113 -0.09 11.34 -9.99
N ASP A 114 -0.58 10.17 -9.58
CA ASP A 114 -2.00 9.83 -9.63
C ASP A 114 -2.79 10.30 -8.41
N VAL A 115 -2.09 10.61 -7.31
CA VAL A 115 -2.68 11.07 -6.05
C VAL A 115 -1.86 12.23 -5.52
N ALA A 116 -2.53 13.28 -5.04
CA ALA A 116 -1.83 14.40 -4.43
C ALA A 116 -1.05 13.94 -3.19
N PRO A 117 0.19 14.43 -2.99
CA PRO A 117 0.96 14.07 -1.81
C PRO A 117 0.24 14.56 -0.55
N PRO A 118 0.37 13.82 0.58
CA PRO A 118 -0.21 14.25 1.84
C PRO A 118 0.37 15.62 2.22
N ARG A 119 -0.49 16.50 2.70
CA ARG A 119 -0.04 17.81 3.17
C ARG A 119 0.90 17.60 4.37
N LYS A 120 2.08 18.18 4.30
CA LYS A 120 2.97 18.25 5.46
C LYS A 120 2.25 19.05 6.55
N ARG A 121 2.03 18.42 7.67
CA ARG A 121 1.56 19.12 8.87
C ARG A 121 2.75 19.70 9.62
#